data_d6c0b3b2c688cf17de6cd26ba34ae26b
#
_entry.id   d6c0b3b2c688cf17de6cd26ba34ae26b
#
_cell.length_a   1.000
_cell.length_b   1.000
_cell.length_c   1.000
_cell.angle_alpha   90.00
_cell.angle_beta   90.00
_cell.angle_gamma   90.00
#
_symmetry.space_group_name_H-M   'P 1'
#
loop_
_entity.id
_entity.type
_entity.pdbx_description
1 polymer ?
#
loop_
_entity_poly.entity_id
_entity_poly.type
_entity_poly.pdbx_seq_one_letter_code
_entity_poly.pdbx_strand_id
1 'polypeptide(L)'
;MAKNPKILSIVLAGGEGTRLMPLTRDRAKPAVPFGGVYRLIDFPLSNLVNSGYRQVVVLTQYKSHSLDRHISQVWRFSPLLGSYVSPVPAQQRLGKHWYLGSADAIYQTINIIEDVQPDIVAVSYTHLRAHETEADIV
;
A
#
# COMPACT_ATOMS: atom_id res chain seq x y z
N MET A 1 2.30 -28.74 -16.40
CA MET A 1 2.88 -27.39 -16.24
C MET A 1 2.65 -26.90 -14.83
N ALA A 2 3.68 -26.44 -14.19
CA ALA A 2 3.53 -25.82 -12.88
C ALA A 2 2.69 -24.52 -13.05
N LYS A 3 1.59 -24.42 -12.34
CA LYS A 3 0.75 -23.23 -12.33
C LYS A 3 1.53 -22.11 -11.63
N ASN A 4 1.67 -20.97 -12.29
CA ASN A 4 2.29 -19.81 -11.64
C ASN A 4 1.48 -19.45 -10.38
N PRO A 5 2.14 -19.24 -9.24
CA PRO A 5 1.44 -18.91 -8.01
C PRO A 5 0.67 -17.61 -8.15
N LYS A 6 -0.52 -17.56 -7.60
CA LYS A 6 -1.34 -16.36 -7.52
C LYS A 6 -0.84 -15.50 -6.36
N ILE A 7 -0.32 -14.34 -6.66
CA ILE A 7 0.30 -13.45 -5.68
C ILE A 7 -0.59 -12.22 -5.47
N LEU A 8 -0.99 -11.99 -4.22
CA LEU A 8 -1.62 -10.74 -3.79
C LEU A 8 -0.56 -9.87 -3.11
N SER A 9 -0.35 -8.68 -3.62
CA SER A 9 0.54 -7.70 -2.99
C SER A 9 -0.25 -6.72 -2.14
N ILE A 10 0.18 -6.53 -0.91
CA ILE A 10 -0.39 -5.56 0.03
C ILE A 10 0.65 -4.48 0.30
N VAL A 11 0.33 -3.24 -0.06
CA VAL A 11 1.19 -2.08 0.21
C VAL A 11 0.62 -1.31 1.39
N LEU A 12 1.42 -1.17 2.43
CA LEU A 12 1.04 -0.44 3.63
C LEU A 12 1.34 1.05 3.44
N ALA A 13 0.30 1.83 3.25
CA ALA A 13 0.37 3.26 2.95
C ALA A 13 -0.19 4.10 4.10
N GLY A 14 0.04 3.67 5.33
CA GLY A 14 -0.37 4.37 6.54
C GLY A 14 0.74 5.20 7.16
N GLY A 15 0.37 6.05 8.09
CA GLY A 15 1.26 6.86 8.88
C GLY A 15 1.12 8.36 8.64
N GLU A 16 1.24 9.10 9.73
CA GLU A 16 1.03 10.56 9.73
C GLU A 16 2.14 11.32 9.01
N GLY A 17 3.35 10.75 8.94
CA GLY A 17 4.49 11.36 8.27
C GLY A 17 4.96 12.68 8.92
N THR A 18 4.87 12.79 10.23
CA THR A 18 5.19 14.01 10.99
C THR A 18 6.58 14.55 10.73
N ARG A 19 7.54 13.65 10.42
CA ARG A 19 8.92 14.03 10.08
C ARG A 19 9.05 14.78 8.75
N LEU A 20 8.03 14.73 7.90
CA LEU A 20 8.00 15.40 6.60
C LEU A 20 7.16 16.69 6.62
N MET A 21 6.80 17.20 7.78
CA MET A 21 6.11 18.50 7.86
C MET A 21 6.99 19.62 7.23
N PRO A 22 6.38 20.55 6.50
CA PRO A 22 4.94 20.76 6.28
C PRO A 22 4.34 19.99 5.11
N LEU A 23 5.10 19.15 4.41
CA LEU A 23 4.65 18.42 3.20
C LEU A 23 3.47 17.49 3.48
N THR A 24 3.38 16.97 4.71
CA THR A 24 2.33 16.05 5.16
C THR A 24 1.21 16.74 5.96
N ARG A 25 1.13 18.07 5.93
CA ARG A 25 0.07 18.80 6.63
C ARG A 25 -1.32 18.37 6.16
N ASP A 26 -1.52 18.29 4.85
CA ASP A 26 -2.83 18.07 4.23
C ASP A 26 -2.92 16.75 3.45
N ARG A 27 -1.89 15.91 3.54
CA ARG A 27 -1.81 14.67 2.79
C ARG A 27 -1.01 13.59 3.52
N ALA A 28 -1.32 12.32 3.24
CA ALA A 28 -0.54 11.20 3.73
C ALA A 28 0.89 11.21 3.14
N LYS A 29 1.86 10.68 3.88
CA LYS A 29 3.25 10.58 3.43
C LYS A 29 3.41 9.94 2.04
N PRO A 30 2.73 8.83 1.72
CA PRO A 30 2.83 8.22 0.40
C PRO A 30 2.35 9.10 -0.75
N ALA A 31 1.53 10.10 -0.46
CA ALA A 31 0.99 11.05 -1.44
C ALA A 31 1.88 12.27 -1.66
N VAL A 32 3.01 12.39 -0.96
CA VAL A 32 3.95 13.50 -1.13
C VAL A 32 4.53 13.48 -2.54
N PRO A 33 4.46 14.60 -3.28
CA PRO A 33 5.05 14.69 -4.62
C PRO A 33 6.56 14.52 -4.60
N PHE A 34 7.07 13.86 -5.62
CA PHE A 34 8.49 13.68 -5.85
C PHE A 34 8.80 13.75 -7.35
N GLY A 35 9.83 14.48 -7.72
CA GLY A 35 10.28 14.57 -9.11
C GLY A 35 9.24 15.11 -10.10
N GLY A 36 8.34 15.98 -9.65
CA GLY A 36 7.30 16.62 -10.46
C GLY A 36 5.98 15.85 -10.46
N VAL A 37 5.81 14.90 -11.34
CA VAL A 37 4.53 14.19 -11.54
C VAL A 37 4.35 12.96 -10.63
N TYR A 38 5.42 12.44 -10.06
CA TYR A 38 5.39 11.25 -9.23
C TYR A 38 5.01 11.56 -7.79
N ARG A 39 4.59 10.52 -7.08
CA ARG A 39 4.40 10.51 -5.62
C ARG A 39 5.20 9.37 -5.00
N LEU A 40 5.47 9.44 -3.73
CA LEU A 40 6.28 8.41 -3.04
C LEU A 40 5.71 7.01 -3.21
N ILE A 41 4.38 6.87 -3.28
CA ILE A 41 3.72 5.58 -3.50
C ILE A 41 4.06 4.95 -4.87
N ASP A 42 4.41 5.75 -5.87
CA ASP A 42 4.65 5.26 -7.22
C ASP A 42 5.89 4.35 -7.31
N PHE A 43 6.86 4.53 -6.43
CA PHE A 43 8.07 3.69 -6.39
C PHE A 43 7.78 2.23 -6.00
N PRO A 44 7.18 1.93 -4.84
CA PRO A 44 6.83 0.55 -4.51
C PRO A 44 5.80 -0.05 -5.46
N LEU A 45 4.83 0.71 -5.95
CA LEU A 45 3.87 0.22 -6.94
C LEU A 45 4.56 -0.14 -8.25
N SER A 46 5.46 0.69 -8.73
CA SER A 46 6.24 0.42 -9.94
C SER A 46 7.12 -0.82 -9.79
N ASN A 47 7.76 -1.00 -8.64
CA ASN A 47 8.56 -2.18 -8.35
C ASN A 47 7.73 -3.46 -8.39
N LEU A 48 6.55 -3.46 -7.77
CA LEU A 48 5.64 -4.62 -7.78
C LEU A 48 5.17 -4.96 -9.20
N VAL A 49 4.69 -3.97 -9.93
CA VAL A 49 4.16 -4.15 -11.28
C VAL A 49 5.26 -4.62 -12.25
N ASN A 50 6.45 -4.05 -12.18
CA ASN A 50 7.60 -4.46 -12.99
C ASN A 50 8.10 -5.87 -12.64
N SER A 51 7.85 -6.32 -11.41
CA SER A 51 8.12 -7.70 -10.98
C SER A 51 7.04 -8.69 -11.40
N GLY A 52 6.00 -8.23 -12.09
CA GLY A 52 4.88 -9.07 -12.53
C GLY A 52 3.77 -9.24 -11.49
N TYR A 53 3.87 -8.58 -10.33
CA TYR A 53 2.87 -8.64 -9.25
C TYR A 53 1.82 -7.55 -9.46
N ARG A 54 0.79 -7.88 -10.22
CA ARG A 54 -0.20 -6.90 -10.73
C ARG A 54 -1.54 -6.93 -9.99
N GLN A 55 -1.67 -7.75 -8.96
CA GLN A 55 -2.82 -7.72 -8.05
C GLN A 55 -2.37 -7.05 -6.76
N VAL A 56 -2.65 -5.77 -6.63
CA VAL A 56 -2.13 -4.93 -5.56
C VAL A 56 -3.26 -4.24 -4.81
N VAL A 57 -3.24 -4.38 -3.51
CA VAL A 57 -4.11 -3.66 -2.57
C VAL A 57 -3.25 -2.67 -1.78
N VAL A 58 -3.66 -1.42 -1.74
CA VAL A 58 -2.98 -0.37 -0.98
C VAL A 58 -3.82 -0.03 0.24
N LEU A 59 -3.32 -0.37 1.43
CA LEU A 59 -4.02 -0.07 2.68
C LEU A 59 -3.73 1.37 3.09
N THR A 60 -4.76 2.20 3.04
CA THR A 60 -4.66 3.63 3.35
C THR A 60 -5.32 3.93 4.71
N GLN A 61 -4.85 4.94 5.38
CA GLN A 61 -5.43 5.38 6.67
C GLN A 61 -5.58 6.91 6.70
N TYR A 62 -4.60 7.57 7.26
CA TYR A 62 -4.63 8.98 7.59
C TYR A 62 -4.55 9.86 6.33
N LYS A 63 -5.48 10.85 6.22
CA LYS A 63 -5.52 11.83 5.12
C LYS A 63 -5.34 11.20 3.73
N SER A 64 -6.03 10.09 3.48
CA SER A 64 -5.83 9.26 2.30
C SER A 64 -6.44 9.83 1.00
N HIS A 65 -7.30 10.85 1.07
CA HIS A 65 -8.07 11.34 -0.08
C HIS A 65 -7.21 11.62 -1.33
N SER A 66 -6.12 12.37 -1.16
CA SER A 66 -5.23 12.69 -2.29
C SER A 66 -4.46 11.47 -2.79
N LEU A 67 -4.16 10.52 -1.90
CA LEU A 67 -3.53 9.24 -2.23
C LEU A 67 -4.48 8.35 -3.02
N ASP A 68 -5.69 8.16 -2.52
CA ASP A 68 -6.72 7.34 -3.16
C ASP A 68 -7.05 7.86 -4.56
N ARG A 69 -7.16 9.18 -4.69
CA ARG A 69 -7.37 9.83 -5.98
C ARG A 69 -6.21 9.59 -6.95
N HIS A 70 -4.97 9.74 -6.49
CA HIS A 70 -3.79 9.49 -7.32
C HIS A 70 -3.74 8.04 -7.81
N ILE A 71 -3.94 7.06 -6.92
CA ILE A 71 -3.95 5.65 -7.28
C ILE A 71 -5.05 5.36 -8.31
N SER A 72 -6.25 5.87 -8.07
CA SER A 72 -7.39 5.63 -8.97
C SER A 72 -7.24 6.28 -10.34
N GLN A 73 -6.47 7.34 -10.46
CA GLN A 73 -6.24 8.06 -11.71
C GLN A 73 -5.04 7.55 -12.49
N VAL A 74 -3.95 7.23 -11.83
CA VAL A 74 -2.66 6.91 -12.43
C VAL A 74 -2.47 5.41 -12.61
N TRP A 75 -2.87 4.61 -11.64
CA TRP A 75 -2.66 3.17 -11.61
C TRP A 75 -3.88 2.40 -12.10
N ARG A 76 -4.26 2.65 -13.35
CA ARG A 76 -5.37 1.95 -14.00
C ARG A 76 -4.88 0.78 -14.83
N PHE A 77 -5.39 -0.39 -14.54
CA PHE A 77 -5.21 -1.58 -15.37
C PHE A 77 -6.54 -1.98 -16.01
N SER A 78 -6.44 -2.71 -17.12
CA SER A 78 -7.63 -3.30 -17.72
C SER A 78 -8.19 -4.40 -16.80
N PRO A 79 -9.46 -4.32 -16.41
CA PRO A 79 -10.10 -5.37 -15.62
C PRO A 79 -10.09 -6.74 -16.29
N LEU A 80 -10.06 -6.75 -17.65
CA LEU A 80 -10.03 -7.96 -18.46
C LEU A 80 -8.78 -8.81 -18.23
N LEU A 81 -7.69 -8.21 -17.76
CA LEU A 81 -6.44 -8.91 -17.49
C LEU A 81 -6.31 -9.39 -16.04
N GLY A 82 -7.33 -9.18 -15.22
CA GLY A 82 -7.28 -9.52 -13.79
C GLY A 82 -6.23 -8.74 -12.99
N SER A 83 -5.72 -7.65 -13.54
CA SER A 83 -4.71 -6.79 -12.90
C SER A 83 -5.40 -5.58 -12.29
N TYR A 84 -5.01 -5.21 -11.07
CA TYR A 84 -5.54 -4.03 -10.41
C TYR A 84 -4.57 -3.45 -9.36
N VAL A 85 -4.69 -2.17 -9.12
CA VAL A 85 -4.17 -1.48 -7.95
C VAL A 85 -5.34 -0.77 -7.29
N SER A 86 -5.75 -1.24 -6.12
CA SER A 86 -6.95 -0.76 -5.44
C SER A 86 -6.62 -0.18 -4.06
N PRO A 87 -6.98 1.08 -3.79
CA PRO A 87 -6.89 1.62 -2.45
C PRO A 87 -8.01 1.02 -1.58
N VAL A 88 -7.64 0.59 -0.39
CA VAL A 88 -8.56 0.09 0.63
C VAL A 88 -8.34 0.88 1.90
N PRO A 89 -9.28 1.77 2.27
CA PRO A 89 -9.15 2.53 3.49
C PRO A 89 -9.32 1.65 4.73
N ALA A 90 -8.65 2.03 5.81
CA ALA A 90 -8.81 1.38 7.11
C ALA A 90 -10.27 1.44 7.54
N GLN A 91 -10.85 0.28 7.80
CA GLN A 91 -12.17 0.19 8.39
C GLN A 91 -12.02 0.19 9.91
N GLN A 92 -12.55 1.19 10.57
CA GLN A 92 -12.54 1.28 12.03
C GLN A 92 -13.56 0.30 12.64
N ARG A 93 -13.32 -0.99 12.51
CA ARG A 93 -14.23 -2.04 12.98
C ARG A 93 -14.26 -2.19 14.50
N LEU A 94 -13.18 -1.79 15.18
CA LEU A 94 -12.98 -1.96 16.61
C LEU A 94 -12.83 -0.63 17.37
N GLY A 95 -13.51 0.41 16.94
CA GLY A 95 -13.45 1.75 17.53
C GLY A 95 -12.60 2.74 16.72
N LYS A 96 -12.26 3.89 17.31
CA LYS A 96 -11.53 4.98 16.66
C LYS A 96 -10.01 4.72 16.51
N HIS A 97 -9.61 3.47 16.44
CA HIS A 97 -8.20 3.13 16.36
C HIS A 97 -7.77 2.82 14.93
N TRP A 98 -6.70 3.46 14.51
CA TRP A 98 -5.96 3.11 13.31
C TRP A 98 -5.25 1.76 13.51
N TYR A 99 -4.63 1.24 12.45
CA TYR A 99 -3.84 0.02 12.58
C TYR A 99 -2.76 0.16 13.65
N LEU A 100 -2.69 -0.81 14.56
CA LEU A 100 -1.67 -0.86 15.62
C LEU A 100 -0.28 -1.23 15.09
N GLY A 101 -0.21 -1.71 13.87
CA GLY A 101 1.02 -2.09 13.21
C GLY A 101 0.73 -2.82 11.90
N SER A 102 1.76 -3.31 11.25
CA SER A 102 1.64 -4.00 9.95
C SER A 102 0.82 -5.30 10.04
N ALA A 103 1.03 -6.07 11.10
CA ALA A 103 0.28 -7.32 11.31
C ALA A 103 -1.20 -7.06 11.55
N ASP A 104 -1.54 -6.03 12.31
CA ASP A 104 -2.92 -5.62 12.56
C ASP A 104 -3.59 -5.14 11.28
N ALA A 105 -2.88 -4.37 10.45
CA ALA A 105 -3.39 -3.92 9.16
C ALA A 105 -3.77 -5.11 8.26
N ILE A 106 -2.94 -6.12 8.20
CA ILE A 106 -3.21 -7.34 7.42
C ILE A 106 -4.36 -8.13 8.04
N TYR A 107 -4.39 -8.27 9.36
CA TYR A 107 -5.47 -8.98 10.06
C TYR A 107 -6.83 -8.33 9.82
N GLN A 108 -6.93 -7.00 9.88
CA GLN A 108 -8.17 -6.27 9.61
C GLN A 108 -8.64 -6.37 8.16
N THR A 109 -7.76 -6.78 7.25
CA THR A 109 -8.05 -6.98 5.82
C THR A 109 -8.05 -8.45 5.41
N ILE A 110 -8.12 -9.37 6.37
CA ILE A 110 -8.09 -10.82 6.13
C ILE A 110 -9.19 -11.27 5.16
N ASN A 111 -10.35 -10.62 5.21
CA ASN A 111 -11.45 -10.91 4.30
C ASN A 111 -11.07 -10.70 2.82
N ILE A 112 -10.20 -9.75 2.51
CA ILE A 112 -9.70 -9.53 1.15
C ILE A 112 -8.84 -10.72 0.71
N ILE A 113 -8.02 -11.24 1.61
CA ILE A 113 -7.18 -12.41 1.34
C ILE A 113 -8.07 -13.64 1.13
N GLU A 114 -9.11 -13.79 1.95
CA GLU A 114 -10.08 -14.89 1.82
C GLU A 114 -10.86 -14.82 0.49
N ASP A 115 -11.25 -13.62 0.06
CA ASP A 115 -11.96 -13.43 -1.21
C ASP A 115 -11.08 -13.70 -2.42
N VAL A 116 -9.83 -13.23 -2.38
CA VAL A 116 -8.88 -13.38 -3.48
C VAL A 116 -8.30 -14.78 -3.56
N GLN A 117 -8.14 -15.48 -2.42
CA GLN A 117 -7.54 -16.82 -2.34
C GLN A 117 -6.16 -16.89 -3.02
N PRO A 118 -5.20 -16.06 -2.62
CA PRO A 118 -3.86 -16.10 -3.19
C PRO A 118 -3.05 -17.28 -2.64
N ASP A 119 -2.08 -17.73 -3.42
CA ASP A 119 -1.10 -18.72 -2.95
C ASP A 119 -0.02 -18.05 -2.07
N ILE A 120 0.28 -16.77 -2.37
CA ILE A 120 1.30 -16.00 -1.65
C ILE A 120 0.77 -14.58 -1.41
N VAL A 121 1.00 -14.06 -0.22
CA VAL A 121 0.77 -12.64 0.12
C VAL A 121 2.12 -11.96 0.27
N ALA A 122 2.39 -10.97 -0.58
CA ALA A 122 3.58 -10.13 -0.51
C ALA A 122 3.24 -8.81 0.16
N VAL A 123 3.98 -8.43 1.18
CA VAL A 123 3.77 -7.17 1.92
C VAL A 123 4.90 -6.21 1.64
N SER A 124 4.55 -4.99 1.22
CA SER A 124 5.49 -3.92 0.94
C SER A 124 5.12 -2.65 1.71
N TYR A 125 6.12 -1.84 1.99
CA TYR A 125 5.97 -0.55 2.66
C TYR A 125 6.21 0.59 1.66
N THR A 126 5.61 1.74 1.92
CA THR A 126 5.78 2.94 1.09
C THR A 126 7.08 3.69 1.38
N HIS A 127 7.78 3.33 2.44
CA HIS A 127 9.10 3.88 2.77
C HIS A 127 10.12 2.76 2.79
N LEU A 128 11.19 2.97 2.07
CA LEU A 128 12.37 2.13 2.15
C LEU A 128 13.09 2.41 3.47
N ARG A 129 13.09 1.42 4.34
CA ARG A 129 14.05 1.33 5.43
C ARG A 129 15.24 0.51 4.94
N ALA A 130 15.89 1.00 3.90
CA ALA A 130 16.89 0.24 3.15
C ALA A 130 18.12 -0.14 3.98
N HIS A 131 18.33 0.43 5.14
CA HIS A 131 19.52 0.23 5.97
C HIS A 131 19.18 0.31 7.46
N GLU A 132 18.10 -0.37 7.88
CA GLU A 132 17.88 -0.54 9.32
C GLU A 132 18.94 -1.46 9.89
N THR A 133 19.76 -0.92 10.77
CA THR A 133 20.58 -1.71 11.66
C THR A 133 19.71 -2.33 12.75
N GLU A 134 20.16 -3.37 13.44
CA GLU A 134 19.41 -3.96 14.56
C GLU A 134 19.00 -2.91 15.62
N ALA A 135 19.78 -1.85 15.77
CA ALA A 135 19.48 -0.74 16.67
C ALA A 135 18.25 0.09 16.23
N ASP A 136 17.90 0.07 14.95
CA ASP A 136 16.75 0.80 14.39
C ASP A 136 15.44 -0.01 14.43
N ILE A 137 15.54 -1.28 14.77
CA ILE A 137 14.40 -2.22 14.83
C ILE A 137 13.77 -2.27 16.23
N VAL A 138 14.45 -1.74 17.20
CA VAL A 138 14.00 -1.71 18.61
C VAL A 138 12.99 -0.60 18.87
#